data_06bda655e0325a1de841c6ed347e053f
#
_entry.id   06bda655e0325a1de841c6ed347e053f
#
_cell.length_a   1.000
_cell.length_b   1.000
_cell.length_c   1.000
_cell.angle_alpha   90.00
_cell.angle_beta   90.00
_cell.angle_gamma   90.00
#
_symmetry.space_group_name_H-M   'P 1'
#
loop_
_entity.id
_entity.type
_entity.pdbx_description
1 polymer ?
#
loop_
_entity_poly.entity_id
_entity_poly.type
_entity_poly.pdbx_seq_one_letter_code
_entity_poly.pdbx_strand_id
1 'polypeptide(L)'
;MVNLMNVREVAKYEDRTVPSCSGYEAFTRYTKDSSEVREQSGAKLLWSGKAHQMPIGPSEKIWHMVALMWYPNAQAYLTMKATKAYQAARVHRRAALYDSRLIMATPNG
;
A
#
# COMPACT_ATOMS: atom_id res chain seq x y z
N MET A 1 10.03 -4.47 2.72
CA MET A 1 8.70 -4.68 3.34
C MET A 1 7.81 -5.46 2.40
N VAL A 2 7.13 -6.43 2.96
CA VAL A 2 6.13 -7.24 2.23
C VAL A 2 4.76 -6.62 2.48
N ASN A 3 4.06 -6.24 1.42
CA ASN A 3 2.74 -5.62 1.51
C ASN A 3 1.71 -6.54 0.86
N LEU A 4 0.76 -7.02 1.66
CA LEU A 4 -0.37 -7.83 1.21
C LEU A 4 -1.61 -6.94 1.20
N MET A 5 -2.35 -6.93 0.10
CA MET A 5 -3.45 -5.97 -0.06
C MET A 5 -4.72 -6.63 -0.60
N ASN A 6 -5.82 -6.39 0.10
CA ASN A 6 -7.17 -6.68 -0.39
C ASN A 6 -7.79 -5.36 -0.85
N VAL A 7 -8.01 -5.25 -2.16
CA VAL A 7 -8.49 -4.01 -2.80
C VAL A 7 -10.01 -4.02 -2.86
N ARG A 8 -10.64 -2.93 -2.40
CA ARG A 8 -12.09 -2.79 -2.48
C ARG A 8 -12.55 -2.70 -3.92
N GLU A 9 -13.72 -3.23 -4.21
CA GLU A 9 -14.36 -3.03 -5.52
C GLU A 9 -14.69 -1.56 -5.73
N VAL A 10 -15.28 -0.92 -4.73
CA VAL A 10 -15.59 0.52 -4.71
C VAL A 10 -14.82 1.16 -3.55
N ALA A 11 -14.07 2.21 -3.84
CA ALA A 11 -13.31 2.95 -2.84
C ALA A 11 -14.25 3.56 -1.79
N LYS A 12 -13.79 3.59 -0.53
CA LYS A 12 -14.56 4.11 0.59
C LYS A 12 -13.82 5.29 1.22
N TYR A 13 -14.11 6.48 0.73
CA TYR A 13 -13.60 7.71 1.31
C TYR A 13 -14.45 8.15 2.50
N GLU A 14 -13.80 8.69 3.53
CA GLU A 14 -14.51 9.32 4.64
C GLU A 14 -15.22 10.59 4.17
N ASP A 15 -14.57 11.36 3.30
CA ASP A 15 -15.15 12.54 2.67
C ASP A 15 -16.11 12.08 1.55
N ARG A 16 -17.40 12.21 1.82
CA ARG A 16 -18.46 11.78 0.90
C ARG A 16 -18.63 12.68 -0.32
N THR A 17 -17.93 13.82 -0.36
CA THR A 17 -17.93 14.70 -1.54
C THR A 17 -17.03 14.21 -2.64
N VAL A 18 -16.14 13.26 -2.35
CA VAL A 18 -15.28 12.64 -3.36
C VAL A 18 -16.14 11.77 -4.29
N PRO A 19 -16.06 11.99 -5.62
CA PRO A 19 -16.80 11.15 -6.56
C PRO A 19 -16.46 9.68 -6.42
N SER A 20 -17.44 8.80 -6.66
CA SER A 20 -17.25 7.36 -6.59
C SER A 20 -16.19 6.90 -7.58
N CYS A 21 -15.33 5.98 -7.14
CA CYS A 21 -14.31 5.34 -7.98
C CYS A 21 -14.03 3.93 -7.46
N SER A 22 -13.32 3.15 -8.26
CA SER A 22 -12.90 1.80 -7.84
C SER A 22 -11.79 1.87 -6.80
N GLY A 23 -11.61 0.77 -6.05
CA GLY A 23 -10.47 0.64 -5.14
C GLY A 23 -9.14 0.75 -5.87
N TYR A 24 -9.02 0.16 -7.06
CA TYR A 24 -7.80 0.26 -7.86
C TYR A 24 -7.51 1.69 -8.31
N GLU A 25 -8.53 2.45 -8.70
CA GLU A 25 -8.35 3.88 -9.03
C GLU A 25 -7.86 4.68 -7.83
N ALA A 26 -8.45 4.45 -6.66
CA ALA A 26 -8.01 5.10 -5.43
C ALA A 26 -6.57 4.71 -5.09
N PHE A 27 -6.20 3.45 -5.26
CA PHE A 27 -4.83 3.00 -5.02
C PHE A 27 -3.83 3.64 -6.00
N THR A 28 -4.24 3.82 -7.25
CA THR A 28 -3.43 4.54 -8.25
C THR A 28 -3.18 5.98 -7.82
N ARG A 29 -4.18 6.66 -7.27
CA ARG A 29 -4.02 8.00 -6.70
C ARG A 29 -3.01 8.00 -5.55
N TYR A 30 -3.09 7.02 -4.67
CA TYR A 30 -2.12 6.85 -3.59
C TYR A 30 -0.70 6.70 -4.12
N THR A 31 -0.50 5.81 -5.09
CA THR A 31 0.80 5.54 -5.68
C THR A 31 1.39 6.81 -6.30
N LYS A 32 0.57 7.55 -7.04
CA LYS A 32 0.98 8.81 -7.69
C LYS A 32 1.33 9.89 -6.66
N ASP A 33 0.43 10.12 -5.70
CA ASP A 33 0.58 11.22 -4.74
C ASP A 33 1.70 10.97 -3.74
N SER A 34 2.02 9.71 -3.44
CA SER A 34 3.11 9.35 -2.54
C SER A 34 4.45 9.11 -3.22
N SER A 35 4.50 9.11 -4.55
CA SER A 35 5.70 8.70 -5.30
C SER A 35 6.92 9.53 -4.97
N GLU A 36 6.79 10.85 -4.92
CA GLU A 36 7.91 11.76 -4.65
C GLU A 36 8.47 11.56 -3.24
N VAL A 37 7.61 11.53 -2.24
CA VAL A 37 8.06 11.37 -0.84
C VAL A 37 8.65 10.00 -0.60
N ARG A 38 8.15 8.95 -1.26
CA ARG A 38 8.75 7.62 -1.19
C ARG A 38 10.13 7.60 -1.84
N GLU A 39 10.27 8.22 -3.00
CA GLU A 39 11.56 8.34 -3.69
C GLU A 39 12.57 9.09 -2.83
N GLN A 40 12.18 10.21 -2.23
CA GLN A 40 13.03 10.98 -1.33
C GLN A 40 13.49 10.18 -0.10
N SER A 41 12.70 9.21 0.35
CA SER A 41 13.08 8.33 1.45
C SER A 41 14.12 7.27 1.05
N GLY A 42 14.41 7.13 -0.23
CA GLY A 42 15.27 6.08 -0.77
C GLY A 42 14.55 4.77 -1.05
N ALA A 43 13.23 4.76 -0.95
CA ALA A 43 12.43 3.56 -1.21
C ALA A 43 12.54 3.10 -2.67
N LYS A 44 12.51 1.79 -2.86
CA LYS A 44 12.49 1.17 -4.19
C LYS A 44 11.46 0.07 -4.23
N LEU A 45 10.63 0.05 -5.27
CA LEU A 45 9.76 -1.08 -5.54
C LEU A 45 10.60 -2.19 -6.17
N LEU A 46 10.75 -3.30 -5.46
CA LEU A 46 11.51 -4.45 -5.96
C LEU A 46 10.68 -5.34 -6.86
N TRP A 47 9.41 -5.53 -6.51
CA TRP A 47 8.50 -6.42 -7.23
C TRP A 47 7.07 -6.15 -6.81
N SER A 48 6.13 -6.32 -7.73
CA SER A 48 4.70 -6.35 -7.41
C SER A 48 4.00 -7.34 -8.32
N GLY A 49 2.88 -7.88 -7.84
CA GLY A 49 2.12 -8.83 -8.62
C GLY A 49 0.70 -9.00 -8.11
N LYS A 50 -0.11 -9.67 -8.95
CA LYS A 50 -1.45 -10.10 -8.57
C LYS A 50 -1.36 -11.38 -7.75
N ALA A 51 -2.13 -11.44 -6.67
CA ALA A 51 -2.32 -12.68 -5.93
C ALA A 51 -3.48 -13.45 -6.55
N HIS A 52 -3.27 -14.73 -6.84
CA HIS A 52 -4.31 -15.60 -7.42
C HIS A 52 -4.84 -16.60 -6.41
N GLN A 53 -3.97 -17.18 -5.60
CA GLN A 53 -4.32 -18.20 -4.63
C GLN A 53 -3.48 -18.04 -3.36
N MET A 54 -4.01 -18.53 -2.27
CA MET A 54 -3.29 -18.69 -1.02
C MET A 54 -3.30 -20.17 -0.66
N PRO A 55 -2.33 -20.98 -1.16
CA PRO A 55 -2.30 -22.43 -0.92
C PRO A 55 -2.29 -22.79 0.55
N ILE A 56 -1.70 -21.96 1.40
CA ILE A 56 -1.68 -22.13 2.85
C ILE A 56 -2.08 -20.80 3.49
N GLY A 57 -3.12 -20.83 4.28
CA GLY A 57 -3.61 -19.67 5.02
C GLY A 57 -5.09 -19.73 5.31
N PRO A 58 -5.61 -18.80 6.13
CA PRO A 58 -7.04 -18.76 6.45
C PRO A 58 -7.89 -18.52 5.20
N SER A 59 -8.94 -19.30 5.03
CA SER A 59 -9.81 -19.20 3.84
C SER A 59 -10.58 -17.88 3.77
N GLU A 60 -10.83 -17.24 4.91
CA GLU A 60 -11.51 -15.94 4.98
C GLU A 60 -10.62 -14.75 4.59
N LYS A 61 -9.33 -14.96 4.47
CA LYS A 61 -8.39 -13.91 4.03
C LYS A 61 -8.21 -13.95 2.53
N ILE A 62 -8.49 -12.84 1.88
CA ILE A 62 -8.37 -12.70 0.43
C ILE A 62 -7.37 -11.60 0.14
N TRP A 63 -6.38 -11.90 -0.72
CA TRP A 63 -5.38 -10.94 -1.16
C TRP A 63 -5.44 -10.78 -2.68
N HIS A 64 -5.41 -9.55 -3.15
CA HIS A 64 -5.45 -9.22 -4.59
C HIS A 64 -4.10 -8.82 -5.13
N MET A 65 -3.28 -8.16 -4.30
CA MET A 65 -1.96 -7.66 -4.70
C MET A 65 -0.93 -7.95 -3.63
N VAL A 66 0.30 -8.19 -4.09
CA VAL A 66 1.49 -8.33 -3.24
C VAL A 66 2.56 -7.40 -3.79
N ALA A 67 3.23 -6.67 -2.92
CA ALA A 67 4.34 -5.80 -3.31
C ALA A 67 5.51 -5.96 -2.34
N LEU A 68 6.71 -5.89 -2.88
CA LEU A 68 7.95 -5.87 -2.09
C LEU A 68 8.60 -4.50 -2.27
N MET A 69 8.67 -3.74 -1.16
CA MET A 69 9.34 -2.44 -1.12
C MET A 69 10.63 -2.55 -0.33
N TRP A 70 11.67 -1.93 -0.85
CA TRP A 70 12.93 -1.80 -0.15
C TRP A 70 13.08 -0.38 0.41
N TYR A 71 13.50 -0.28 1.67
CA TYR A 71 13.89 0.97 2.32
C TYR A 71 15.30 0.83 2.85
N PRO A 72 16.10 1.93 2.87
CA PRO A 72 17.48 1.88 3.38
C PRO A 72 17.56 1.38 4.81
N ASN A 73 16.56 1.76 5.63
CA ASN A 73 16.45 1.35 7.03
C ASN A 73 15.01 1.64 7.52
N ALA A 74 14.69 1.16 8.72
CA ALA A 74 13.39 1.39 9.32
C ALA A 74 13.09 2.87 9.58
N GLN A 75 14.10 3.64 9.95
CA GLN A 75 13.95 5.07 10.24
C GLN A 75 13.52 5.85 8.98
N ALA A 76 14.06 5.49 7.81
CA ALA A 76 13.68 6.13 6.55
C ALA A 76 12.18 5.96 6.28
N TYR A 77 11.64 4.77 6.52
CA TYR A 77 10.20 4.50 6.39
C TYR A 77 9.38 5.33 7.38
N LEU A 78 9.78 5.33 8.65
CA LEU A 78 9.05 6.08 9.70
C LEU A 78 9.07 7.58 9.44
N THR A 79 10.19 8.12 9.01
CA THR A 79 10.32 9.54 8.67
C THR A 79 9.42 9.89 7.48
N MET A 80 9.44 9.07 6.43
CA MET A 80 8.59 9.25 5.25
C MET A 80 7.11 9.24 5.64
N LYS A 81 6.72 8.26 6.45
CA LYS A 81 5.32 8.09 6.90
C LYS A 81 4.83 9.28 7.70
N ALA A 82 5.70 9.96 8.42
CA ALA A 82 5.36 11.12 9.25
C ALA A 82 5.19 12.42 8.44
N THR A 83 5.59 12.45 7.18
CA THR A 83 5.48 13.66 6.35
C THR A 83 4.02 14.01 6.06
N LYS A 84 3.76 15.30 5.88
CA LYS A 84 2.43 15.78 5.48
C LYS A 84 2.03 15.24 4.11
N ALA A 85 3.00 15.16 3.19
CA ALA A 85 2.78 14.63 1.84
C ALA A 85 2.29 13.18 1.88
N TYR A 86 2.92 12.33 2.68
CA TYR A 86 2.49 10.94 2.83
C TYR A 86 1.11 10.84 3.49
N GLN A 87 0.87 11.61 4.54
CA GLN A 87 -0.41 11.58 5.25
C GLN A 87 -1.57 12.02 4.34
N ALA A 88 -1.34 12.98 3.45
CA ALA A 88 -2.32 13.38 2.45
C ALA A 88 -2.59 12.26 1.45
N ALA A 89 -1.55 11.59 0.96
CA ALA A 89 -1.67 10.48 0.02
C ALA A 89 -2.34 9.25 0.67
N ARG A 90 -2.09 9.01 1.94
CA ARG A 90 -2.61 7.85 2.69
C ARG A 90 -4.13 7.78 2.70
N VAL A 91 -4.83 8.90 2.58
CA VAL A 91 -6.28 8.94 2.47
C VAL A 91 -6.78 8.05 1.32
N HIS A 92 -6.07 8.07 0.19
CA HIS A 92 -6.41 7.23 -0.96
C HIS A 92 -6.14 5.75 -0.70
N ARG A 93 -5.05 5.43 0.00
CA ARG A 93 -4.73 4.04 0.36
C ARG A 93 -5.80 3.45 1.29
N ARG A 94 -6.22 4.21 2.29
CA ARG A 94 -7.29 3.80 3.21
C ARG A 94 -8.61 3.59 2.49
N ALA A 95 -8.93 4.47 1.56
CA ALA A 95 -10.14 4.35 0.76
C ALA A 95 -10.11 3.13 -0.17
N ALA A 96 -8.92 2.77 -0.68
CA ALA A 96 -8.73 1.70 -1.64
C ALA A 96 -8.77 0.31 -1.02
N LEU A 97 -8.31 0.14 0.23
CA LEU A 97 -8.03 -1.17 0.80
C LEU A 97 -9.06 -1.57 1.86
N TYR A 98 -9.62 -2.77 1.70
CA TYR A 98 -10.47 -3.41 2.70
C TYR A 98 -9.61 -3.98 3.83
N ASP A 99 -8.50 -4.61 3.49
CA ASP A 99 -7.58 -5.23 4.44
C ASP A 99 -6.17 -5.15 3.89
N SER A 100 -5.19 -5.10 4.76
CA SER A 100 -3.79 -5.08 4.36
C SER A 100 -2.89 -5.60 5.47
N ARG A 101 -1.72 -6.09 5.07
CA ARG A 101 -0.64 -6.43 5.99
C ARG A 101 0.65 -5.83 5.44
N LEU A 102 1.40 -5.21 6.32
CA LEU A 102 2.73 -4.70 5.99
C LEU A 102 3.72 -5.34 6.95
N ILE A 103 4.61 -6.15 6.40
CA ILE A 103 5.58 -6.92 7.17
C ILE A 103 6.97 -6.37 6.89
N MET A 104 7.65 -5.90 7.93
CA MET A 104 9.04 -5.51 7.84
C MET A 104 9.90 -6.77 7.97
N ALA A 105 10.76 -6.98 6.99
CA ALA A 105 11.63 -8.14 6.97
C ALA A 105 13.02 -7.75 6.47
N THR A 106 14.03 -8.49 6.89
CA THR A 106 15.39 -8.36 6.41
C THR A 106 15.84 -9.67 5.79
N PRO A 107 16.79 -9.65 4.84
CA PRO A 107 17.32 -10.88 4.27
C PRO A 107 17.95 -11.78 5.33
N ASN A 108 17.86 -13.10 5.13
CA ASN A 108 18.48 -14.08 6.03
C ASN A 108 20.00 -14.17 5.90
N GLY A 109 20.54 -13.66 4.80
CA GLY A 109 21.97 -13.74 4.58
C GLY A 109 22.61 -12.55 3.97
#